data_d86692a7d78c1c9ab5b59f947f5dee1a
#
_entry.id   d86692a7d78c1c9ab5b59f947f5dee1a
#
_cell.length_a   1.000
_cell.length_b   1.000
_cell.length_c   1.000
_cell.angle_alpha   90.00
_cell.angle_beta   90.00
_cell.angle_gamma   90.00
#
_symmetry.space_group_name_H-M   'P 1'
#
loop_
_entity.id
_entity.type
_entity.pdbx_description
1 polymer ?
#
loop_
_entity_poly.entity_id
_entity_poly.type
_entity_poly.pdbx_seq_one_letter_code
_entity_poly.pdbx_strand_id
1 'polypeptide(L)'
;MLMLFSLAACGNSTTSDKGTEEATTSAFDVMSQFIEIGVSYPLTVTDQAGRTVTFEKAPEKIASSYYISTSLLLALGLQDKLVGIEAKANTRNIYKLAAPAIVSLPNMGTAKEFNTEACVAAAPDVVFLPIKLKKTADTLESLGIKAVVVNPEDQSLLEECITLVGKITNNVGRAEALNLSLIHI
;
A
#
# COMPACT_ATOMS: atom_id res chain seq x y z
N MET A 1 -30.31 -12.00 -66.06
CA MET A 1 -30.84 -10.73 -66.55
C MET A 1 -30.18 -9.62 -65.75
N LEU A 2 -29.04 -9.17 -66.30
CA LEU A 2 -28.80 -7.79 -66.82
C LEU A 2 -28.94 -6.75 -65.67
N MET A 3 -28.07 -5.85 -65.39
CA MET A 3 -27.06 -5.15 -66.21
C MET A 3 -26.01 -4.48 -65.28
N LEU A 4 -24.77 -4.44 -65.77
CA LEU A 4 -23.70 -3.54 -65.40
C LEU A 4 -24.09 -2.06 -65.50
N PHE A 5 -23.51 -1.20 -64.62
CA PHE A 5 -22.97 0.06 -65.08
C PHE A 5 -21.76 0.48 -64.23
N SER A 6 -20.66 0.60 -64.90
CA SER A 6 -19.41 1.19 -64.50
C SER A 6 -19.49 2.70 -64.71
N LEU A 7 -18.94 3.51 -63.79
CA LEU A 7 -18.41 4.85 -64.12
C LEU A 7 -17.29 5.19 -63.16
N ALA A 8 -16.13 5.35 -63.76
CA ALA A 8 -14.94 5.91 -63.14
C ALA A 8 -15.03 7.45 -63.14
N ALA A 9 -14.55 8.08 -62.10
CA ALA A 9 -14.07 9.47 -62.18
C ALA A 9 -12.97 9.70 -61.13
N CYS A 10 -11.89 10.25 -61.64
CA CYS A 10 -10.63 10.64 -61.04
C CYS A 10 -10.72 11.60 -59.85
N GLY A 11 -9.78 11.44 -58.91
CA GLY A 11 -8.89 12.51 -58.46
C GLY A 11 -9.29 13.28 -57.24
N ASN A 12 -8.67 13.00 -56.13
CA ASN A 12 -7.84 13.98 -55.45
C ASN A 12 -7.04 13.34 -54.28
N SER A 13 -5.74 13.43 -54.36
CA SER A 13 -4.79 13.04 -53.33
C SER A 13 -4.90 14.02 -52.17
N THR A 14 -5.39 13.56 -51.03
CA THR A 14 -5.11 14.17 -49.74
C THR A 14 -4.52 13.09 -48.85
N THR A 15 -3.23 13.21 -48.62
CA THR A 15 -2.46 12.49 -47.63
C THR A 15 -3.12 12.70 -46.25
N SER A 16 -3.86 11.71 -45.81
CA SER A 16 -4.34 11.60 -44.42
C SER A 16 -3.23 10.92 -43.64
N ASP A 17 -2.50 11.73 -42.92
CA ASP A 17 -1.56 11.32 -41.89
C ASP A 17 -2.35 10.50 -40.86
N LYS A 18 -2.17 9.17 -40.89
CA LYS A 18 -2.61 8.28 -39.84
C LYS A 18 -1.64 8.47 -38.69
N GLY A 19 -1.92 9.43 -37.83
CA GLY A 19 -1.33 9.49 -36.51
C GLY A 19 -1.59 8.15 -35.82
N THR A 20 -0.54 7.37 -35.69
CA THR A 20 -0.47 6.22 -34.84
C THR A 20 -0.63 6.78 -33.43
N GLU A 21 -1.84 6.65 -32.85
CA GLU A 21 -1.99 6.76 -31.40
C GLU A 21 -1.18 5.61 -30.78
N GLU A 22 0.09 5.89 -30.52
CA GLU A 22 0.82 5.11 -29.53
C GLU A 22 0.07 5.30 -28.22
N ALA A 23 -0.70 4.27 -27.86
CA ALA A 23 -1.24 4.15 -26.51
C ALA A 23 -0.03 4.21 -25.57
N THR A 24 0.18 5.36 -24.94
CA THR A 24 1.10 5.52 -23.82
C THR A 24 0.52 4.73 -22.68
N THR A 25 0.76 3.43 -22.68
CA THR A 25 0.55 2.57 -21.52
C THR A 25 1.40 3.18 -20.42
N SER A 26 0.75 3.69 -19.37
CA SER A 26 1.49 4.32 -18.28
C SER A 26 2.47 3.28 -17.69
N ALA A 27 3.62 3.73 -17.23
CA ALA A 27 4.57 2.85 -16.54
C ALA A 27 3.88 2.07 -15.41
N PHE A 28 2.80 2.61 -14.86
CA PHE A 28 1.95 1.99 -13.85
C PHE A 28 1.12 0.83 -14.42
N ASP A 29 0.59 0.93 -15.66
CA ASP A 29 -0.16 -0.17 -16.30
C ASP A 29 0.76 -1.30 -16.72
N VAL A 30 1.98 -1.00 -17.15
CA VAL A 30 3.02 -2.00 -17.42
C VAL A 30 3.42 -2.73 -16.14
N MET A 31 3.57 -2.00 -15.03
CA MET A 31 3.93 -2.57 -13.74
C MET A 31 2.79 -3.38 -13.10
N SER A 32 1.53 -3.07 -13.38
CA SER A 32 0.39 -3.85 -12.91
C SER A 32 0.27 -5.21 -13.63
N GLN A 33 0.85 -5.35 -14.83
CA GLN A 33 0.94 -6.63 -15.55
C GLN A 33 2.10 -7.52 -15.06
N PHE A 34 3.07 -6.95 -14.35
CA PHE A 34 4.13 -7.69 -13.70
C PHE A 34 3.64 -8.14 -12.33
N ILE A 35 3.06 -9.36 -12.32
CA ILE A 35 3.10 -10.26 -11.18
C ILE A 35 2.02 -10.01 -10.10
N GLU A 36 0.98 -10.81 -10.15
CA GLU A 36 0.43 -11.37 -8.93
C GLU A 36 1.47 -12.30 -8.29
N ILE A 37 2.55 -11.76 -7.72
CA ILE A 37 3.36 -12.50 -6.77
C ILE A 37 2.54 -12.53 -5.49
N GLY A 38 1.61 -13.46 -5.43
CA GLY A 38 0.84 -13.73 -4.24
C GLY A 38 1.76 -14.34 -3.18
N VAL A 39 1.57 -13.96 -1.94
CA VAL A 39 2.23 -14.58 -0.80
C VAL A 39 1.40 -15.78 -0.36
N SER A 40 2.07 -16.92 -0.12
CA SER A 40 1.40 -18.08 0.47
C SER A 40 1.22 -17.89 1.97
N TYR A 41 0.03 -18.18 2.49
CA TYR A 41 -0.26 -18.24 3.92
C TYR A 41 -0.39 -19.71 4.36
N PRO A 42 -0.04 -20.03 5.64
CA PRO A 42 0.43 -19.13 6.69
C PRO A 42 1.79 -18.50 6.38
N LEU A 43 1.89 -17.20 6.61
CA LEU A 43 3.11 -16.43 6.42
C LEU A 43 3.76 -16.11 7.78
N THR A 44 5.00 -16.51 7.97
CA THR A 44 5.80 -16.13 9.13
C THR A 44 6.85 -15.10 8.72
N VAL A 45 6.88 -13.97 9.41
CA VAL A 45 7.83 -12.88 9.18
C VAL A 45 8.58 -12.54 10.45
N THR A 46 9.79 -12.00 10.31
CA THR A 46 10.53 -11.36 11.39
C THR A 46 10.40 -9.85 11.24
N ASP A 47 9.93 -9.18 12.28
CA ASP A 47 9.81 -7.72 12.28
C ASP A 47 11.15 -7.02 12.55
N GLN A 48 11.21 -5.69 12.40
CA GLN A 48 12.45 -4.93 12.59
C GLN A 48 12.87 -4.77 14.06
N ALA A 49 12.14 -5.36 15.00
CA ALA A 49 12.57 -5.54 16.40
C ALA A 49 13.08 -6.96 16.69
N GLY A 50 13.18 -7.83 15.66
CA GLY A 50 13.60 -9.21 15.77
C GLY A 50 12.52 -10.16 16.32
N ARG A 51 11.23 -9.76 16.28
CA ARG A 51 10.10 -10.58 16.75
C ARG A 51 9.52 -11.37 15.57
N THR A 52 9.12 -12.59 15.82
CA THR A 52 8.49 -13.45 14.80
C THR A 52 6.97 -13.35 14.92
N VAL A 53 6.30 -13.03 13.81
CA VAL A 53 4.83 -12.90 13.74
C VAL A 53 4.31 -13.78 12.61
N THR A 54 3.28 -14.59 12.89
CA THR A 54 2.66 -15.47 11.89
C THR A 54 1.26 -15.00 11.54
N PHE A 55 0.97 -14.91 10.25
CA PHE A 55 -0.32 -14.55 9.68
C PHE A 55 -0.93 -15.75 8.98
N GLU A 56 -2.15 -16.14 9.35
CA GLU A 56 -2.89 -17.24 8.72
C GLU A 56 -3.50 -16.82 7.37
N LYS A 57 -3.69 -15.52 7.18
CA LYS A 57 -4.21 -14.89 5.96
C LYS A 57 -3.75 -13.43 5.88
N ALA A 58 -3.92 -12.80 4.73
CA ALA A 58 -3.72 -11.36 4.59
C ALA A 58 -4.65 -10.57 5.52
N PRO A 59 -4.15 -9.55 6.24
CA PRO A 59 -4.98 -8.72 7.10
C PRO A 59 -5.97 -7.88 6.28
N GLU A 60 -7.21 -7.81 6.77
CA GLU A 60 -8.28 -6.97 6.21
C GLU A 60 -8.45 -5.67 7.00
N LYS A 61 -8.12 -5.69 8.30
CA LYS A 61 -8.20 -4.54 9.19
C LYS A 61 -6.81 -4.20 9.71
N ILE A 62 -6.33 -3.03 9.34
CA ILE A 62 -4.96 -2.57 9.64
C ILE A 62 -5.04 -1.33 10.51
N ALA A 63 -4.22 -1.28 11.57
CA ALA A 63 -4.03 -0.07 12.36
C ALA A 63 -2.55 0.35 12.33
N SER A 64 -2.30 1.66 12.53
CA SER A 64 -0.96 2.22 12.60
C SER A 64 -0.89 3.30 13.68
N SER A 65 0.12 3.27 14.53
CA SER A 65 0.40 4.34 15.48
C SER A 65 1.61 5.20 15.08
N TYR A 66 2.10 5.02 13.86
CA TYR A 66 3.31 5.67 13.36
C TYR A 66 3.10 6.27 11.97
N TYR A 67 3.36 7.57 11.84
CA TYR A 67 3.07 8.31 10.61
C TYR A 67 3.81 7.75 9.38
N ILE A 68 5.02 7.20 9.53
CA ILE A 68 5.74 6.60 8.41
C ILE A 68 5.02 5.35 7.94
N SER A 69 4.57 4.48 8.88
CA SER A 69 3.77 3.30 8.53
C SER A 69 2.46 3.68 7.87
N THR A 70 1.74 4.70 8.39
CA THR A 70 0.50 5.18 7.77
C THR A 70 0.76 5.70 6.35
N SER A 71 1.81 6.51 6.15
CA SER A 71 2.18 7.01 4.82
C SER A 71 2.54 5.88 3.85
N LEU A 72 3.24 4.85 4.34
CA LEU A 72 3.56 3.66 3.57
C LEU A 72 2.31 2.86 3.17
N LEU A 73 1.38 2.65 4.11
CA LEU A 73 0.13 1.98 3.84
C LEU A 73 -0.71 2.72 2.78
N LEU A 74 -0.70 4.05 2.78
CA LEU A 74 -1.32 4.87 1.73
C LEU A 74 -0.60 4.71 0.39
N ALA A 75 0.74 4.74 0.37
CA ALA A 75 1.52 4.54 -0.86
C ALA A 75 1.28 3.15 -1.48
N LEU A 76 1.02 2.15 -0.64
CA LEU A 76 0.64 0.81 -1.06
C LEU A 76 -0.85 0.68 -1.44
N GLY A 77 -1.66 1.74 -1.31
CA GLY A 77 -3.09 1.74 -1.66
C GLY A 77 -3.98 0.99 -0.68
N LEU A 78 -3.59 0.93 0.59
CA LEU A 78 -4.27 0.18 1.64
C LEU A 78 -5.17 1.07 2.53
N GLN A 79 -5.53 2.29 2.06
CA GLN A 79 -6.34 3.23 2.82
C GLN A 79 -7.69 2.65 3.26
N ASP A 80 -8.31 1.81 2.43
CA ASP A 80 -9.64 1.23 2.69
C ASP A 80 -9.59 0.10 3.74
N LYS A 81 -8.41 -0.41 4.05
CA LYS A 81 -8.19 -1.39 5.10
C LYS A 81 -7.82 -0.77 6.45
N LEU A 82 -7.62 0.54 6.51
CA LEU A 82 -7.27 1.23 7.74
C LEU A 82 -8.49 1.35 8.66
N VAL A 83 -8.34 0.88 9.91
CA VAL A 83 -9.35 0.99 10.97
C VAL A 83 -8.90 1.87 12.13
N GLY A 84 -7.68 2.37 12.11
CA GLY A 84 -7.12 3.28 13.10
C GLY A 84 -5.74 3.78 12.71
N ILE A 85 -5.45 5.04 13.01
CA ILE A 85 -4.20 5.71 12.65
C ILE A 85 -3.62 6.53 13.81
N GLU A 86 -2.40 7.00 13.66
CA GLU A 86 -1.71 7.76 14.69
C GLU A 86 -2.42 9.07 15.05
N ALA A 87 -2.14 9.57 16.25
CA ALA A 87 -2.60 10.85 16.73
C ALA A 87 -2.18 11.99 15.78
N LYS A 88 -3.02 13.03 15.69
CA LYS A 88 -2.80 14.23 14.87
C LYS A 88 -2.81 13.97 13.35
N ALA A 89 -3.33 12.86 12.88
CA ALA A 89 -3.51 12.58 11.45
C ALA A 89 -4.29 13.70 10.73
N ASN A 90 -5.28 14.28 11.41
CA ASN A 90 -6.07 15.41 10.91
C ASN A 90 -5.27 16.70 10.67
N THR A 91 -4.05 16.80 11.18
CA THR A 91 -3.15 17.95 10.93
C THR A 91 -2.26 17.75 9.70
N ARG A 92 -2.26 16.55 9.11
CA ARG A 92 -1.42 16.20 7.96
C ARG A 92 -2.15 16.47 6.65
N ASN A 93 -1.69 17.50 5.93
CA ASN A 93 -2.32 17.86 4.65
C ASN A 93 -2.24 16.75 3.61
N ILE A 94 -1.16 15.96 3.61
CA ILE A 94 -1.01 14.83 2.68
C ILE A 94 -2.13 13.80 2.86
N TYR A 95 -2.56 13.52 4.09
CA TYR A 95 -3.65 12.58 4.34
C TYR A 95 -5.00 13.12 3.86
N LYS A 96 -5.23 14.42 4.07
CA LYS A 96 -6.46 15.08 3.60
C LYS A 96 -6.59 15.08 2.08
N LEU A 97 -5.45 15.13 1.38
CA LEU A 97 -5.42 15.11 -0.09
C LEU A 97 -5.49 13.68 -0.65
N ALA A 98 -4.70 12.75 -0.08
CA ALA A 98 -4.58 11.39 -0.61
C ALA A 98 -5.74 10.47 -0.19
N ALA A 99 -6.22 10.60 1.05
CA ALA A 99 -7.24 9.73 1.62
C ALA A 99 -8.04 10.47 2.73
N PRO A 100 -8.91 11.42 2.40
CA PRO A 100 -9.58 12.27 3.38
C PRO A 100 -10.40 11.49 4.42
N ALA A 101 -10.90 10.31 4.08
CA ALA A 101 -11.68 9.47 4.99
C ALA A 101 -10.89 8.98 6.20
N ILE A 102 -9.57 8.78 6.07
CA ILE A 102 -8.78 8.21 7.17
C ILE A 102 -8.58 9.17 8.34
N VAL A 103 -8.69 10.48 8.13
CA VAL A 103 -8.43 11.47 9.19
C VAL A 103 -9.46 11.45 10.32
N SER A 104 -10.58 10.78 10.11
CA SER A 104 -11.65 10.56 11.10
C SER A 104 -11.57 9.19 11.80
N LEU A 105 -10.61 8.35 11.44
CA LEU A 105 -10.45 7.03 12.05
C LEU A 105 -10.02 7.14 13.53
N PRO A 106 -10.29 6.10 14.34
CA PRO A 106 -9.84 6.00 15.72
C PRO A 106 -8.37 6.32 15.90
N ASN A 107 -8.06 7.07 16.96
CA ASN A 107 -6.72 7.51 17.29
C ASN A 107 -5.97 6.41 18.08
N MET A 108 -4.95 5.82 17.46
CA MET A 108 -4.10 4.77 18.03
C MET A 108 -2.98 5.32 18.94
N GLY A 109 -2.96 6.61 19.22
CA GLY A 109 -1.91 7.24 20.03
C GLY A 109 -0.75 7.79 19.21
N THR A 110 0.37 7.99 19.88
CA THR A 110 1.60 8.54 19.29
C THR A 110 2.70 7.47 19.21
N ALA A 111 3.83 7.81 18.59
CA ALA A 111 5.02 6.95 18.58
C ALA A 111 5.65 6.70 19.97
N LYS A 112 5.15 7.35 21.04
CA LYS A 112 5.65 7.20 22.41
C LYS A 112 4.59 6.64 23.36
N GLU A 113 3.32 6.85 23.05
CA GLU A 113 2.19 6.49 23.91
C GLU A 113 1.07 5.93 23.04
N PHE A 114 0.79 4.65 23.23
CA PHE A 114 -0.18 3.90 22.46
C PHE A 114 -1.53 3.87 23.14
N ASN A 115 -2.61 3.99 22.36
CA ASN A 115 -3.98 3.88 22.87
C ASN A 115 -4.50 2.45 22.70
N THR A 116 -4.24 1.63 23.71
CA THR A 116 -4.64 0.21 23.71
C THR A 116 -6.16 0.04 23.67
N GLU A 117 -6.92 0.88 24.36
CA GLU A 117 -8.39 0.81 24.39
C GLU A 117 -8.99 1.05 23.01
N ALA A 118 -8.55 2.11 22.32
CA ALA A 118 -9.00 2.39 20.97
C ALA A 118 -8.60 1.26 19.99
N CYS A 119 -7.42 0.68 20.16
CA CYS A 119 -6.96 -0.43 19.35
C CYS A 119 -7.84 -1.66 19.54
N VAL A 120 -8.11 -2.05 20.78
CA VAL A 120 -8.99 -3.19 21.09
C VAL A 120 -10.40 -2.96 20.54
N ALA A 121 -10.93 -1.75 20.68
CA ALA A 121 -12.26 -1.40 20.15
C ALA A 121 -12.33 -1.45 18.63
N ALA A 122 -11.24 -1.07 17.93
CA ALA A 122 -11.15 -1.13 16.47
C ALA A 122 -10.95 -2.56 15.94
N ALA A 123 -10.51 -3.48 16.79
CA ALA A 123 -10.27 -4.91 16.50
C ALA A 123 -9.49 -5.12 15.17
N PRO A 124 -8.28 -4.57 15.02
CA PRO A 124 -7.48 -4.77 13.83
C PRO A 124 -6.90 -6.20 13.78
N ASP A 125 -6.68 -6.71 12.57
CA ASP A 125 -5.96 -7.96 12.35
C ASP A 125 -4.44 -7.78 12.58
N VAL A 126 -3.94 -6.56 12.33
CA VAL A 126 -2.55 -6.19 12.55
C VAL A 126 -2.41 -4.71 12.91
N VAL A 127 -1.44 -4.42 13.79
CA VAL A 127 -1.04 -3.05 14.17
C VAL A 127 0.44 -2.84 13.82
N PHE A 128 0.74 -1.77 13.09
CA PHE A 128 2.12 -1.34 12.85
C PHE A 128 2.55 -0.33 13.92
N LEU A 129 3.64 -0.65 14.61
CA LEU A 129 4.18 0.11 15.73
C LEU A 129 5.60 0.57 15.47
N PRO A 130 6.02 1.77 15.91
CA PRO A 130 7.42 2.16 15.88
C PRO A 130 8.25 1.38 16.91
N ILE A 131 9.56 1.29 16.70
CA ILE A 131 10.49 0.56 17.58
C ILE A 131 10.38 0.96 19.07
N LYS A 132 10.01 2.21 19.35
CA LYS A 132 9.83 2.71 20.71
C LYS A 132 8.67 2.04 21.47
N LEU A 133 7.74 1.46 20.74
CA LEU A 133 6.58 0.74 21.28
C LEU A 133 6.73 -0.80 21.26
N LYS A 134 7.97 -1.31 21.17
CA LYS A 134 8.23 -2.75 21.16
C LYS A 134 7.54 -3.50 22.32
N LYS A 135 7.55 -2.95 23.52
CA LYS A 135 6.88 -3.56 24.70
C LYS A 135 5.36 -3.60 24.56
N THR A 136 4.79 -2.60 23.88
CA THR A 136 3.35 -2.56 23.60
C THR A 136 2.95 -3.68 22.64
N ALA A 137 3.82 -4.07 21.72
CA ALA A 137 3.58 -5.18 20.81
C ALA A 137 3.34 -6.49 21.57
N ASP A 138 4.13 -6.77 22.64
CA ASP A 138 3.98 -7.97 23.45
C ASP A 138 2.64 -7.95 24.23
N THR A 139 2.23 -6.77 24.68
CA THR A 139 0.92 -6.59 25.33
C THR A 139 -0.23 -6.85 24.36
N LEU A 140 -0.16 -6.33 23.14
CA LEU A 140 -1.19 -6.53 22.11
C LEU A 140 -1.31 -7.99 21.69
N GLU A 141 -0.20 -8.70 21.59
CA GLU A 141 -0.22 -10.14 21.31
C GLU A 141 -0.89 -10.95 22.42
N SER A 142 -0.69 -10.58 23.67
CA SER A 142 -1.40 -11.20 24.79
C SER A 142 -2.92 -10.98 24.75
N LEU A 143 -3.37 -9.91 24.05
CA LEU A 143 -4.77 -9.60 23.79
C LEU A 143 -5.28 -10.21 22.47
N GLY A 144 -4.46 -11.00 21.77
CA GLY A 144 -4.82 -11.64 20.52
C GLY A 144 -4.71 -10.75 19.26
N ILE A 145 -4.14 -9.54 19.40
CA ILE A 145 -3.93 -8.61 18.29
C ILE A 145 -2.49 -8.73 17.79
N LYS A 146 -2.29 -9.06 16.52
CA LYS A 146 -0.96 -9.15 15.92
C LYS A 146 -0.32 -7.77 15.82
N ALA A 147 0.92 -7.66 16.27
CA ALA A 147 1.67 -6.40 16.24
C ALA A 147 2.99 -6.59 15.50
N VAL A 148 3.28 -5.68 14.58
CA VAL A 148 4.51 -5.64 13.80
C VAL A 148 5.26 -4.35 14.12
N VAL A 149 6.48 -4.51 14.61
CA VAL A 149 7.34 -3.37 14.96
C VAL A 149 8.21 -3.00 13.77
N VAL A 150 8.21 -1.73 13.42
CA VAL A 150 8.99 -1.19 12.29
C VAL A 150 9.95 -0.09 12.74
N ASN A 151 11.08 0.01 12.06
CA ASN A 151 12.15 0.98 12.35
C ASN A 151 12.75 1.59 11.08
N PRO A 152 11.98 2.26 10.22
CA PRO A 152 12.43 2.82 8.95
C PRO A 152 13.22 4.14 9.16
N GLU A 153 14.36 4.08 9.86
CA GLU A 153 15.15 5.28 10.22
C GLU A 153 16.21 5.65 9.18
N ASP A 154 16.57 4.73 8.30
CA ASP A 154 17.45 4.97 7.15
C ASP A 154 16.88 4.33 5.88
N GLN A 155 17.54 4.54 4.74
CA GLN A 155 17.05 4.05 3.45
C GLN A 155 16.93 2.52 3.42
N SER A 156 17.94 1.80 3.89
CA SER A 156 17.94 0.33 3.90
C SER A 156 16.81 -0.23 4.76
N LEU A 157 16.65 0.31 5.97
CA LEU A 157 15.56 -0.06 6.88
C LEU A 157 14.18 0.32 6.34
N LEU A 158 14.08 1.41 5.58
CA LEU A 158 12.84 1.79 4.91
C LEU A 158 12.48 0.79 3.80
N GLU A 159 13.43 0.39 2.96
CA GLU A 159 13.23 -0.62 1.91
C GLU A 159 12.83 -1.98 2.48
N GLU A 160 13.46 -2.41 3.59
CA GLU A 160 13.08 -3.61 4.34
C GLU A 160 11.66 -3.48 4.90
N CYS A 161 11.30 -2.32 5.47
CA CYS A 161 9.97 -2.05 5.99
C CYS A 161 8.91 -2.14 4.88
N ILE A 162 9.16 -1.54 3.72
CA ILE A 162 8.27 -1.59 2.55
C ILE A 162 8.05 -3.04 2.12
N THR A 163 9.13 -3.81 2.01
CA THR A 163 9.09 -5.23 1.65
C THR A 163 8.30 -6.05 2.68
N LEU A 164 8.54 -5.81 3.97
CA LEU A 164 7.84 -6.49 5.07
C LEU A 164 6.34 -6.22 5.03
N VAL A 165 5.94 -4.96 4.91
CA VAL A 165 4.53 -4.56 4.83
C VAL A 165 3.87 -5.14 3.58
N GLY A 166 4.56 -5.10 2.43
CA GLY A 166 4.07 -5.68 1.18
C GLY A 166 3.79 -7.18 1.30
N LYS A 167 4.69 -7.94 1.93
CA LYS A 167 4.50 -9.38 2.19
C LYS A 167 3.31 -9.64 3.12
N ILE A 168 3.24 -8.95 4.25
CA ILE A 168 2.16 -9.13 5.25
C ILE A 168 0.79 -8.85 4.63
N THR A 169 0.69 -7.82 3.79
CA THR A 169 -0.59 -7.36 3.21
C THR A 169 -0.91 -7.98 1.86
N ASN A 170 -0.10 -8.94 1.38
CA ASN A 170 -0.19 -9.54 0.05
C ASN A 170 -0.15 -8.50 -1.08
N ASN A 171 0.74 -7.51 -0.96
CA ASN A 171 0.88 -6.40 -1.89
C ASN A 171 2.33 -6.25 -2.37
N VAL A 172 2.98 -7.39 -2.68
CA VAL A 172 4.42 -7.49 -2.97
C VAL A 172 4.79 -6.66 -4.20
N GLY A 173 4.04 -6.79 -5.29
CA GLY A 173 4.34 -6.07 -6.53
C GLY A 173 4.36 -4.54 -6.34
N ARG A 174 3.42 -3.98 -5.56
CA ARG A 174 3.44 -2.55 -5.24
C ARG A 174 4.59 -2.14 -4.33
N ALA A 175 4.95 -3.01 -3.38
CA ALA A 175 6.10 -2.78 -2.50
C ALA A 175 7.41 -2.79 -3.28
N GLU A 176 7.60 -3.71 -4.22
CA GLU A 176 8.76 -3.75 -5.12
C GLU A 176 8.82 -2.50 -6.00
N ALA A 177 7.69 -2.09 -6.60
CA ALA A 177 7.61 -0.89 -7.39
C ALA A 177 8.00 0.37 -6.59
N LEU A 178 7.53 0.47 -5.34
CA LEU A 178 7.87 1.57 -4.44
C LEU A 178 9.36 1.58 -4.10
N ASN A 179 9.95 0.44 -3.78
CA ASN A 179 11.39 0.30 -3.52
C ASN A 179 12.22 0.71 -4.75
N LEU A 180 11.85 0.25 -5.94
CA LEU A 180 12.53 0.66 -7.18
C LEU A 180 12.46 2.18 -7.41
N SER A 181 11.34 2.82 -7.09
CA SER A 181 11.20 4.28 -7.22
C SER A 181 12.12 5.04 -6.28
N LEU A 182 12.36 4.53 -5.06
CA LEU A 182 13.25 5.14 -4.07
C LEU A 182 14.73 5.05 -4.46
N ILE A 183 15.13 3.99 -5.18
CA ILE A 183 16.52 3.79 -5.63
C ILE A 183 16.86 4.73 -6.79
N HIS A 184 15.87 5.19 -7.58
CA HIS A 184 16.08 6.00 -8.78
C HIS A 184 15.96 7.52 -8.54
N ILE A 185 15.73 7.96 -7.32
CA ILE A 185 15.73 9.38 -6.94
C ILE A 185 17.13 9.78 -6.46
#